data_bd241a401f86ef102ea234e54c6e4911
#
_entry.id   bd241a401f86ef102ea234e54c6e4911
#
_cell.length_a   1.000
_cell.length_b   1.000
_cell.length_c   1.000
_cell.angle_alpha   90.00
_cell.angle_beta   90.00
_cell.angle_gamma   90.00
#
_symmetry.space_group_name_H-M   'P 1'
#
loop_
_entity.id
_entity.type
_entity.pdbx_description
1 polymer ?
#
loop_
_entity_poly.entity_id
_entity_poly.type
_entity_poly.pdbx_seq_one_letter_code
_entity_poly.pdbx_strand_id
1 'polypeptide(L)'
;MKNNRSSGPEFSRKYIAHYGLRTKNLEPMVDWYKKFLDAEIQFDMGFGAFMTFDEDHHRIVIFTDDETVDKTANSAGVDHIGIGLPDFKSLVENYERLKTQGITPSLPVNHGFTTSLYYDDPDGNQVELTVDNFRTKDECREWVRGEKMAAAMKPPNFGEVFDPEDLARMFHAGASDAELSRIGIK
;
A
#
# COMPACT_ATOMS: atom_id res chain seq x y z
N MET A 1 -4.05 32.34 -6.37
CA MET A 1 -2.76 32.53 -5.66
C MET A 1 -1.80 31.48 -6.19
N LYS A 2 -0.64 31.87 -6.71
CA LYS A 2 0.32 30.96 -7.39
C LYS A 2 0.97 30.05 -6.37
N ASN A 3 0.82 28.73 -6.56
CA ASN A 3 1.52 27.70 -5.79
C ASN A 3 3.03 27.91 -5.92
N ASN A 4 3.62 28.44 -4.88
CA ASN A 4 5.07 28.57 -4.75
C ASN A 4 5.62 27.21 -4.28
N ARG A 5 5.57 26.20 -5.15
CA ARG A 5 6.39 25.01 -4.95
C ARG A 5 7.84 25.47 -5.05
N SER A 6 8.61 25.23 -3.99
CA SER A 6 10.03 25.50 -3.95
C SER A 6 10.67 25.10 -5.28
N SER A 7 11.21 26.06 -5.99
CA SER A 7 11.94 25.88 -7.26
C SER A 7 13.33 25.29 -6.97
N GLY A 8 13.36 24.09 -6.40
CA GLY A 8 14.57 23.29 -6.46
C GLY A 8 14.80 22.85 -7.90
N PRO A 9 16.06 22.68 -8.35
CA PRO A 9 16.34 22.21 -9.70
C PRO A 9 15.56 20.92 -9.96
N GLU A 10 15.08 20.75 -11.19
CA GLU A 10 14.25 19.60 -11.64
C GLU A 10 14.88 18.25 -11.28
N PHE A 11 16.20 18.19 -11.17
CA PHE A 11 16.99 17.04 -10.73
C PHE A 11 16.85 16.67 -9.24
N SER A 12 16.19 17.48 -8.42
CA SER A 12 16.01 17.21 -6.99
C SER A 12 14.75 16.38 -6.67
N ARG A 13 13.88 16.14 -7.65
CA ARG A 13 12.68 15.32 -7.47
C ARG A 13 13.09 13.85 -7.43
N LYS A 14 13.07 13.28 -6.24
CA LYS A 14 13.31 11.85 -6.02
C LYS A 14 11.98 11.14 -5.85
N TYR A 15 11.87 9.93 -6.38
CA TYR A 15 10.75 9.02 -6.20
C TYR A 15 11.28 7.59 -6.02
N ILE A 16 10.46 6.71 -5.52
CA ILE A 16 10.82 5.30 -5.42
C ILE A 16 10.66 4.71 -6.82
N ALA A 17 11.79 4.39 -7.46
CA ALA A 17 11.79 3.82 -8.81
C ALA A 17 11.29 2.38 -8.81
N HIS A 18 11.83 1.55 -7.93
CA HIS A 18 11.45 0.17 -7.73
C HIS A 18 11.87 -0.30 -6.33
N TYR A 19 11.39 -1.47 -5.95
CA TYR A 19 11.90 -2.22 -4.80
C TYR A 19 12.24 -3.65 -5.20
N GLY A 20 13.22 -4.24 -4.49
CA GLY A 20 13.66 -5.60 -4.71
C GLY A 20 13.26 -6.50 -3.55
N LEU A 21 12.77 -7.69 -3.88
CA LEU A 21 12.41 -8.74 -2.93
C LEU A 21 13.27 -9.98 -3.22
N ARG A 22 13.91 -10.49 -2.18
CA ARG A 22 14.60 -11.76 -2.23
C ARG A 22 13.69 -12.83 -1.64
N THR A 23 13.55 -13.98 -2.31
CA THR A 23 12.62 -15.03 -1.93
C THR A 23 13.19 -16.43 -2.15
N LYS A 24 12.75 -17.40 -1.39
CA LYS A 24 12.91 -18.83 -1.68
C LYS A 24 11.72 -19.40 -2.46
N ASN A 25 10.63 -18.64 -2.57
CA ASN A 25 9.34 -19.05 -3.13
C ASN A 25 9.02 -18.26 -4.40
N LEU A 26 9.93 -18.27 -5.40
CA LEU A 26 9.87 -17.38 -6.56
C LEU A 26 8.51 -17.42 -7.28
N GLU A 27 8.05 -18.61 -7.68
CA GLU A 27 6.77 -18.76 -8.41
C GLU A 27 5.56 -18.28 -7.59
N PRO A 28 5.37 -18.69 -6.32
CA PRO A 28 4.30 -18.16 -5.47
C PRO A 28 4.34 -16.65 -5.30
N MET A 29 5.53 -16.07 -5.15
CA MET A 29 5.71 -14.62 -5.01
C MET A 29 5.31 -13.88 -6.29
N VAL A 30 5.82 -14.32 -7.44
CA VAL A 30 5.48 -13.73 -8.74
C VAL A 30 3.96 -13.82 -8.99
N ASP A 31 3.36 -14.98 -8.75
CA ASP A 31 1.92 -15.19 -8.94
C ASP A 31 1.08 -14.33 -7.98
N TRP A 32 1.54 -14.15 -6.75
CA TRP A 32 0.86 -13.28 -5.79
C TRP A 32 0.87 -11.82 -6.26
N TYR A 33 2.03 -11.29 -6.68
CA TYR A 33 2.14 -9.89 -7.14
C TYR A 33 1.38 -9.64 -8.44
N LYS A 34 1.30 -10.63 -9.35
CA LYS A 34 0.41 -10.57 -10.53
C LYS A 34 -1.06 -10.41 -10.13
N LYS A 35 -1.50 -11.13 -9.12
CA LYS A 35 -2.88 -11.04 -8.61
C LYS A 35 -3.11 -9.78 -7.79
N PHE A 36 -2.16 -9.43 -6.92
CA PHE A 36 -2.31 -8.36 -5.95
C PHE A 36 -2.31 -6.97 -6.59
N LEU A 37 -1.37 -6.71 -7.50
CA LEU A 37 -1.20 -5.41 -8.17
C LEU A 37 -1.59 -5.41 -9.65
N ASP A 38 -2.16 -6.50 -10.17
CA ASP A 38 -2.32 -6.73 -11.61
C ASP A 38 -0.99 -6.56 -12.37
N ALA A 39 0.12 -6.95 -11.71
CA ALA A 39 1.46 -6.73 -12.22
C ALA A 39 1.80 -7.67 -13.38
N GLU A 40 2.49 -7.14 -14.38
CA GLU A 40 2.96 -7.89 -15.55
C GLU A 40 4.45 -8.14 -15.46
N ILE A 41 4.91 -9.32 -15.95
CA ILE A 41 6.34 -9.61 -16.07
C ILE A 41 6.86 -8.86 -17.31
N GLN A 42 7.83 -7.97 -17.09
CA GLN A 42 8.54 -7.26 -18.16
C GLN A 42 9.77 -8.04 -18.65
N PHE A 43 10.43 -8.76 -17.74
CA PHE A 43 11.55 -9.60 -18.06
C PHE A 43 11.69 -10.75 -17.06
N ASP A 44 11.82 -11.97 -17.59
CA ASP A 44 12.08 -13.18 -16.81
C ASP A 44 13.56 -13.52 -16.88
N MET A 45 14.21 -13.60 -15.71
CA MET A 45 15.63 -13.93 -15.57
C MET A 45 15.87 -15.44 -15.38
N GLY A 46 14.81 -16.26 -15.25
CA GLY A 46 14.88 -17.65 -14.83
C GLY A 46 15.05 -17.86 -13.31
N PHE A 47 15.84 -17.00 -12.67
CA PHE A 47 15.99 -16.96 -11.19
C PHE A 47 15.27 -15.76 -10.56
N GLY A 48 14.48 -15.03 -11.33
CA GLY A 48 13.74 -13.85 -10.87
C GLY A 48 12.97 -13.18 -11.99
N ALA A 49 12.20 -12.15 -11.65
CA ALA A 49 11.38 -11.39 -12.59
C ALA A 49 11.45 -9.89 -12.30
N PHE A 50 11.51 -9.10 -13.37
CA PHE A 50 11.17 -7.68 -13.34
C PHE A 50 9.68 -7.55 -13.66
N MET A 51 8.94 -6.86 -12.79
CA MET A 51 7.49 -6.70 -12.92
C MET A 51 7.09 -5.23 -12.81
N THR A 52 6.00 -4.86 -13.47
CA THR A 52 5.40 -3.53 -13.33
C THR A 52 3.88 -3.61 -13.20
N PHE A 53 3.28 -2.57 -12.61
CA PHE A 53 1.83 -2.36 -12.48
C PHE A 53 1.41 -0.97 -12.99
N ASP A 54 2.30 -0.27 -13.67
CA ASP A 54 2.06 1.04 -14.28
C ASP A 54 2.92 1.21 -15.57
N GLU A 55 3.07 2.45 -16.06
CA GLU A 55 3.80 2.75 -17.28
C GLU A 55 5.33 2.67 -17.16
N ASP A 56 5.87 2.49 -15.94
CA ASP A 56 7.32 2.34 -15.76
C ASP A 56 7.81 0.96 -16.21
N HIS A 57 9.08 0.89 -16.64
CA HIS A 57 9.68 -0.35 -17.14
C HIS A 57 9.75 -1.47 -16.08
N HIS A 58 9.78 -1.13 -14.77
CA HIS A 58 9.58 -2.05 -13.66
C HIS A 58 9.40 -1.29 -12.34
N ARG A 59 8.61 -1.87 -11.46
CA ARG A 59 8.36 -1.40 -10.08
C ARG A 59 8.80 -2.41 -9.06
N ILE A 60 8.85 -3.67 -9.44
CA ILE A 60 9.17 -4.78 -8.54
C ILE A 60 10.26 -5.63 -9.21
N VAL A 61 11.25 -6.03 -8.43
CA VAL A 61 12.21 -7.07 -8.81
C VAL A 61 12.12 -8.19 -7.77
N ILE A 62 11.72 -9.38 -8.20
CA ILE A 62 11.67 -10.57 -7.32
C ILE A 62 12.73 -11.54 -7.80
N PHE A 63 13.58 -12.02 -6.90
CA PHE A 63 14.64 -12.95 -7.27
C PHE A 63 15.00 -13.90 -6.14
N THR A 64 15.60 -15.04 -6.51
CA THR A 64 16.15 -16.03 -5.58
C THR A 64 17.62 -16.27 -5.87
N ASP A 65 18.36 -16.71 -4.87
CA ASP A 65 19.71 -17.24 -4.98
C ASP A 65 19.94 -18.35 -3.94
N ASP A 66 21.05 -19.07 -4.07
CA ASP A 66 21.37 -20.23 -3.19
C ASP A 66 21.62 -19.84 -1.74
N GLU A 67 21.90 -18.56 -1.44
CA GLU A 67 22.14 -18.03 -0.10
C GLU A 67 20.87 -17.49 0.57
N THR A 68 19.74 -17.47 -0.14
CA THR A 68 18.48 -16.96 0.39
C THR A 68 17.98 -17.81 1.55
N VAL A 69 17.67 -17.17 2.67
CA VAL A 69 17.08 -17.79 3.85
C VAL A 69 15.68 -17.24 4.11
N ASP A 70 14.87 -17.99 4.87
CA ASP A 70 13.53 -17.55 5.22
C ASP A 70 13.57 -16.28 6.07
N LYS A 71 12.58 -15.40 5.88
CA LYS A 71 12.42 -14.20 6.69
C LYS A 71 12.15 -14.59 8.14
N THR A 72 12.83 -13.94 9.06
CA THR A 72 12.59 -14.09 10.50
C THR A 72 11.59 -13.03 10.97
N ALA A 73 10.56 -13.44 11.68
CA ALA A 73 9.61 -12.51 12.27
C ALA A 73 10.31 -11.46 13.15
N ASN A 74 9.84 -10.22 13.08
CA ASN A 74 10.38 -9.08 13.83
C ASN A 74 11.85 -8.72 13.52
N SER A 75 12.38 -9.14 12.37
CA SER A 75 13.70 -8.67 11.92
C SER A 75 13.66 -7.18 11.63
N ALA A 76 14.72 -6.47 11.99
CA ALA A 76 14.89 -5.08 11.55
C ALA A 76 15.01 -5.02 10.01
N GLY A 77 14.37 -4.02 9.40
CA GLY A 77 14.38 -3.85 7.94
C GLY A 77 13.20 -3.01 7.47
N VAL A 78 12.76 -3.24 6.24
CA VAL A 78 11.52 -2.66 5.73
C VAL A 78 10.34 -3.34 6.42
N ASP A 79 9.50 -2.55 7.06
CA ASP A 79 8.29 -3.05 7.74
C ASP A 79 7.21 -3.40 6.70
N HIS A 80 6.82 -2.42 5.89
CA HIS A 80 5.86 -2.62 4.80
C HIS A 80 6.20 -1.72 3.59
N ILE A 81 5.51 -1.97 2.47
CA ILE A 81 5.57 -1.16 1.26
C ILE A 81 4.17 -0.62 1.00
N GLY A 82 4.03 0.71 1.02
CA GLY A 82 2.76 1.38 0.75
C GLY A 82 2.57 1.72 -0.72
N ILE A 83 1.46 1.25 -1.31
CA ILE A 83 1.01 1.54 -2.66
C ILE A 83 -0.20 2.48 -2.57
N GLY A 84 -0.01 3.72 -3.04
CA GLY A 84 -1.06 4.73 -3.02
C GLY A 84 -2.08 4.54 -4.12
N LEU A 85 -3.34 4.52 -3.76
CA LEU A 85 -4.48 4.50 -4.68
C LEU A 85 -5.09 5.90 -4.82
N PRO A 86 -5.76 6.20 -5.95
CA PRO A 86 -6.27 7.55 -6.21
C PRO A 86 -7.46 7.94 -5.32
N ASP A 87 -8.30 6.99 -4.94
CA ASP A 87 -9.57 7.23 -4.26
C ASP A 87 -10.12 6.00 -3.52
N PHE A 88 -11.19 6.19 -2.72
CA PHE A 88 -11.88 5.11 -2.01
C PHE A 88 -12.52 4.08 -2.94
N LYS A 89 -12.97 4.51 -4.13
CA LYS A 89 -13.51 3.57 -5.13
C LYS A 89 -12.46 2.54 -5.51
N SER A 90 -11.25 2.98 -5.83
CA SER A 90 -10.12 2.10 -6.17
C SER A 90 -9.75 1.17 -5.01
N LEU A 91 -9.80 1.66 -3.75
CA LEU A 91 -9.52 0.84 -2.58
C LEU A 91 -10.55 -0.28 -2.40
N VAL A 92 -11.85 0.05 -2.52
CA VAL A 92 -12.94 -0.93 -2.38
C VAL A 92 -12.92 -1.93 -3.54
N GLU A 93 -12.77 -1.48 -4.79
CA GLU A 93 -12.73 -2.36 -5.96
C GLU A 93 -11.54 -3.34 -5.88
N ASN A 94 -10.36 -2.88 -5.43
CA ASN A 94 -9.22 -3.77 -5.19
C ASN A 94 -9.48 -4.75 -4.05
N TYR A 95 -10.07 -4.31 -2.94
CA TYR A 95 -10.46 -5.19 -1.85
C TYR A 95 -11.38 -6.33 -2.34
N GLU A 96 -12.46 -5.99 -3.05
CA GLU A 96 -13.43 -6.96 -3.55
C GLU A 96 -12.81 -7.92 -4.58
N ARG A 97 -12.00 -7.39 -5.52
CA ARG A 97 -11.27 -8.19 -6.51
C ARG A 97 -10.33 -9.20 -5.83
N LEU A 98 -9.52 -8.75 -4.90
CA LEU A 98 -8.56 -9.59 -4.16
C LEU A 98 -9.25 -10.66 -3.32
N LYS A 99 -10.35 -10.29 -2.65
CA LYS A 99 -11.18 -11.22 -1.88
C LYS A 99 -11.70 -12.38 -2.72
N THR A 100 -12.11 -12.13 -3.99
CA THR A 100 -12.54 -13.21 -4.89
C THR A 100 -11.43 -14.19 -5.24
N GLN A 101 -10.17 -13.77 -5.08
CA GLN A 101 -8.96 -14.57 -5.33
C GLN A 101 -8.38 -15.18 -4.04
N GLY A 102 -9.10 -15.05 -2.92
CA GLY A 102 -8.66 -15.58 -1.62
C GLY A 102 -7.57 -14.72 -0.95
N ILE A 103 -7.31 -13.51 -1.43
CA ILE A 103 -6.36 -12.57 -0.84
C ILE A 103 -7.16 -11.57 0.01
N THR A 104 -7.03 -11.67 1.34
CA THR A 104 -7.74 -10.81 2.29
C THR A 104 -6.77 -10.00 3.12
N PRO A 105 -7.12 -8.76 3.53
CA PRO A 105 -6.22 -7.95 4.34
C PRO A 105 -6.02 -8.57 5.73
N SER A 106 -4.78 -8.56 6.19
CA SER A 106 -4.40 -8.97 7.55
C SER A 106 -4.66 -7.87 8.58
N LEU A 107 -4.61 -6.58 8.15
CA LEU A 107 -4.83 -5.44 9.02
C LEU A 107 -5.47 -4.27 8.26
N PRO A 108 -6.79 -4.05 8.37
CA PRO A 108 -7.46 -2.83 7.92
C PRO A 108 -7.36 -1.74 8.98
N VAL A 109 -6.77 -0.57 8.66
CA VAL A 109 -6.55 0.53 9.61
C VAL A 109 -6.85 1.88 8.99
N ASN A 110 -7.56 2.71 9.73
CA ASN A 110 -7.68 4.13 9.47
C ASN A 110 -6.69 4.90 10.37
N HIS A 111 -5.66 5.45 9.76
CA HIS A 111 -4.62 6.22 10.46
C HIS A 111 -5.02 7.69 10.71
N GLY A 112 -6.22 8.07 10.30
CA GLY A 112 -6.72 9.44 10.37
C GLY A 112 -6.31 10.30 9.17
N PHE A 113 -5.11 10.16 8.65
CA PHE A 113 -4.66 10.83 7.42
C PHE A 113 -4.75 9.94 6.17
N THR A 114 -4.73 8.62 6.36
CA THR A 114 -4.96 7.60 5.32
C THR A 114 -5.89 6.52 5.83
N THR A 115 -6.56 5.85 4.90
CA THR A 115 -7.29 4.60 5.15
C THR A 115 -6.59 3.50 4.36
N SER A 116 -6.22 2.42 5.05
CA SER A 116 -5.26 1.44 4.56
C SER A 116 -5.74 0.01 4.77
N LEU A 117 -5.41 -0.86 3.81
CA LEU A 117 -5.57 -2.30 3.89
C LEU A 117 -4.19 -2.95 3.72
N TYR A 118 -3.73 -3.63 4.75
CA TYR A 118 -2.45 -4.35 4.74
C TYR A 118 -2.65 -5.80 4.39
N TYR A 119 -1.77 -6.34 3.57
CA TYR A 119 -1.80 -7.72 3.08
C TYR A 119 -0.42 -8.35 3.24
N ASP A 120 -0.37 -9.63 3.52
CA ASP A 120 0.88 -10.37 3.62
C ASP A 120 1.12 -11.17 2.34
N ASP A 121 2.31 -10.99 1.74
CA ASP A 121 2.73 -11.81 0.61
C ASP A 121 3.13 -13.24 1.08
N PRO A 122 3.42 -14.19 0.18
CA PRO A 122 3.77 -15.56 0.55
C PRO A 122 4.98 -15.71 1.46
N ASP A 123 5.88 -14.73 1.50
CA ASP A 123 7.03 -14.71 2.40
C ASP A 123 6.77 -13.90 3.70
N GLY A 124 5.56 -13.38 3.86
CA GLY A 124 5.16 -12.54 5.01
C GLY A 124 5.73 -11.13 4.94
N ASN A 125 6.04 -10.60 3.75
CA ASN A 125 6.25 -9.16 3.61
C ASN A 125 4.89 -8.47 3.55
N GLN A 126 4.77 -7.37 4.29
CA GLN A 126 3.52 -6.63 4.34
C GLN A 126 3.48 -5.59 3.21
N VAL A 127 2.37 -5.58 2.47
CA VAL A 127 2.09 -4.61 1.41
C VAL A 127 0.79 -3.89 1.74
N GLU A 128 0.84 -2.58 1.71
CA GLU A 128 -0.28 -1.70 2.03
C GLU A 128 -0.92 -1.15 0.76
N LEU A 129 -2.23 -1.26 0.62
CA LEU A 129 -3.02 -0.43 -0.29
C LEU A 129 -3.63 0.71 0.50
N THR A 130 -3.35 1.96 0.12
CA THR A 130 -3.70 3.13 0.92
C THR A 130 -4.30 4.26 0.09
N VAL A 131 -5.26 4.99 0.68
CA VAL A 131 -5.83 6.23 0.12
C VAL A 131 -5.68 7.36 1.11
N ASP A 132 -5.48 8.58 0.62
CA ASP A 132 -5.49 9.77 1.47
C ASP A 132 -6.93 10.08 1.93
N ASN A 133 -7.10 10.41 3.20
CA ASN A 133 -8.39 10.84 3.78
C ASN A 133 -8.70 12.32 3.51
N PHE A 134 -7.82 13.03 2.81
CA PHE A 134 -7.93 14.44 2.52
C PHE A 134 -7.97 14.67 1.00
N ARG A 135 -8.62 15.74 0.59
CA ARG A 135 -8.77 16.09 -0.83
C ARG A 135 -7.46 16.53 -1.47
N THR A 136 -6.55 17.08 -0.68
CA THR A 136 -5.26 17.59 -1.15
C THR A 136 -4.10 17.10 -0.30
N LYS A 137 -2.94 16.95 -0.93
CA LYS A 137 -1.70 16.60 -0.23
C LYS A 137 -1.27 17.68 0.79
N ASP A 138 -1.70 18.93 0.61
CA ASP A 138 -1.40 20.01 1.53
C ASP A 138 -2.21 19.86 2.83
N GLU A 139 -3.52 19.59 2.72
CA GLU A 139 -4.36 19.28 3.89
C GLU A 139 -3.83 18.07 4.66
N CYS A 140 -3.47 16.99 3.96
CA CYS A 140 -2.88 15.81 4.56
C CYS A 140 -1.58 16.15 5.31
N ARG A 141 -0.67 16.94 4.69
CA ARG A 141 0.58 17.39 5.32
C ARG A 141 0.36 18.25 6.55
N GLU A 142 -0.62 19.13 6.52
CA GLU A 142 -0.98 19.98 7.68
C GLU A 142 -1.48 19.09 8.83
N TRP A 143 -2.33 18.12 8.54
CA TRP A 143 -2.82 17.19 9.55
C TRP A 143 -1.68 16.36 10.17
N VAL A 144 -0.80 15.79 9.34
CA VAL A 144 0.35 14.98 9.80
C VAL A 144 1.33 15.80 10.66
N ARG A 145 1.45 17.11 10.44
CA ARG A 145 2.30 18.00 11.25
C ARG A 145 1.60 18.51 12.49
N GLY A 146 0.30 18.31 12.61
CA GLY A 146 -0.53 18.81 13.68
C GLY A 146 -0.56 17.91 14.92
N GLU A 147 -1.12 18.43 16.02
CA GLU A 147 -1.29 17.69 17.28
C GLU A 147 -2.15 16.44 17.17
N LYS A 148 -3.07 16.40 16.21
CA LYS A 148 -3.97 15.25 15.96
C LYS A 148 -3.20 13.98 15.55
N MET A 149 -2.08 14.13 14.85
CA MET A 149 -1.23 13.01 14.47
C MET A 149 -0.74 12.25 15.71
N ALA A 150 -0.21 12.96 16.71
CA ALA A 150 0.28 12.34 17.93
C ALA A 150 -0.82 11.62 18.72
N ALA A 151 -2.06 12.10 18.65
CA ALA A 151 -3.20 11.47 19.29
C ALA A 151 -3.68 10.20 18.55
N ALA A 152 -3.60 10.19 17.22
CA ALA A 152 -4.00 9.05 16.36
C ALA A 152 -2.97 7.93 16.34
N MET A 153 -1.66 8.26 16.36
CA MET A 153 -0.56 7.31 16.25
C MET A 153 -0.26 6.58 17.56
N LYS A 154 -1.22 5.79 18.03
CA LYS A 154 -1.06 4.98 19.25
C LYS A 154 -0.83 3.52 18.91
N PRO A 155 0.19 2.88 19.52
CA PRO A 155 0.38 1.44 19.41
C PRO A 155 -0.85 0.67 19.93
N PRO A 156 -1.08 -0.55 19.43
CA PRO A 156 -0.22 -1.30 18.49
C PRO A 156 -0.46 -0.96 17.01
N ASN A 157 -1.62 -0.42 16.62
CA ASN A 157 -2.04 -0.35 15.22
C ASN A 157 -1.83 1.03 14.59
N PHE A 158 -1.41 2.02 15.38
CA PHE A 158 -1.19 3.40 14.89
C PHE A 158 -2.40 3.99 14.16
N GLY A 159 -3.61 3.69 14.64
CA GLY A 159 -4.88 4.10 14.08
C GLY A 159 -6.05 3.24 14.61
N GLU A 160 -7.21 3.39 13.97
CA GLU A 160 -8.42 2.67 14.33
C GLU A 160 -8.66 1.51 13.34
N VAL A 161 -8.73 0.29 13.88
CA VAL A 161 -9.03 -0.91 13.08
C VAL A 161 -10.52 -0.92 12.71
N PHE A 162 -10.82 -1.33 11.48
CA PHE A 162 -12.19 -1.43 10.98
C PHE A 162 -12.43 -2.75 10.24
N ASP A 163 -13.71 -3.07 9.98
CA ASP A 163 -14.07 -4.19 9.11
C ASP A 163 -14.10 -3.72 7.64
N PRO A 164 -13.29 -4.29 6.72
CA PRO A 164 -13.30 -3.88 5.32
C PRO A 164 -14.65 -4.14 4.63
N GLU A 165 -15.47 -5.05 5.15
CA GLU A 165 -16.85 -5.24 4.68
C GLU A 165 -17.73 -4.03 5.00
N ASP A 166 -17.48 -3.36 6.13
CA ASP A 166 -18.19 -2.13 6.47
C ASP A 166 -17.84 -1.01 5.51
N LEU A 167 -16.57 -0.88 5.13
CA LEU A 167 -16.11 0.08 4.13
C LEU A 167 -16.80 -0.17 2.77
N ALA A 168 -16.79 -1.41 2.29
CA ALA A 168 -17.44 -1.79 1.04
C ALA A 168 -18.96 -1.53 1.09
N ARG A 169 -19.61 -1.87 2.20
CA ARG A 169 -21.05 -1.63 2.40
C ARG A 169 -21.39 -0.14 2.39
N MET A 170 -20.60 0.69 3.06
CA MET A 170 -20.76 2.15 3.06
C MET A 170 -20.59 2.73 1.66
N PHE A 171 -19.56 2.27 0.93
CA PHE A 171 -19.31 2.70 -0.45
C PHE A 171 -20.50 2.36 -1.36
N HIS A 172 -20.99 1.13 -1.36
CA HIS A 172 -22.14 0.71 -2.17
C HIS A 172 -23.47 1.36 -1.74
N ALA A 173 -23.57 1.81 -0.49
CA ALA A 173 -24.69 2.63 -0.03
C ALA A 173 -24.63 4.09 -0.49
N GLY A 174 -23.56 4.48 -1.20
CA GLY A 174 -23.38 5.83 -1.75
C GLY A 174 -22.79 6.83 -0.75
N ALA A 175 -22.06 6.35 0.27
CA ALA A 175 -21.37 7.23 1.20
C ALA A 175 -20.31 8.08 0.45
N SER A 176 -20.21 9.35 0.85
CA SER A 176 -19.18 10.26 0.33
C SER A 176 -17.80 9.89 0.84
N ASP A 177 -16.73 10.33 0.14
CA ASP A 177 -15.35 10.14 0.60
C ASP A 177 -15.12 10.70 2.01
N ALA A 178 -15.81 11.78 2.37
CA ALA A 178 -15.74 12.37 3.71
C ALA A 178 -16.36 11.47 4.79
N GLU A 179 -17.32 10.62 4.45
CA GLU A 179 -17.90 9.62 5.35
C GLU A 179 -17.02 8.38 5.40
N LEU A 180 -16.57 7.90 4.25
CA LEU A 180 -15.66 6.74 4.15
C LEU A 180 -14.34 6.98 4.89
N SER A 181 -13.77 8.19 4.81
CA SER A 181 -12.55 8.58 5.53
C SER A 181 -12.66 8.55 7.07
N ARG A 182 -13.87 8.34 7.60
CA ARG A 182 -14.11 8.22 9.05
C ARG A 182 -14.38 6.79 9.50
N ILE A 183 -14.22 5.81 8.60
CA ILE A 183 -14.41 4.41 8.98
C ILE A 183 -13.58 4.04 10.21
N GLY A 184 -14.17 3.37 11.20
CA GLY A 184 -13.50 2.98 12.44
C GLY A 184 -13.30 4.11 13.47
N ILE A 185 -13.37 5.38 13.07
CA ILE A 185 -13.19 6.53 13.99
C ILE A 185 -14.51 6.78 14.74
N LYS A 186 -14.44 6.79 16.07
CA LYS A 186 -15.58 7.03 16.98
C LYS A 186 -15.67 8.50 17.38
#